data_75617e0d05690dd9e6f3418b601541d8
#
_entry.id   75617e0d05690dd9e6f3418b601541d8
#
_cell.length_a   1.000
_cell.length_b   1.000
_cell.length_c   1.000
_cell.angle_alpha   90.00
_cell.angle_beta   90.00
_cell.angle_gamma   90.00
#
_symmetry.space_group_name_H-M   'P 1'
#
loop_
_entity.id
_entity.type
_entity.pdbx_description
1 polymer ?
#
loop_
_entity_poly.entity_id
_entity_poly.type
_entity_poly.pdbx_seq_one_letter_code
_entity_poly.pdbx_strand_id
1 'polypeptide(L)'
;MNSTAGGLKVATGVQITTVTEAGRDADAVRDLFLEYGESLGFNTCFMGLDEELISLPGDYAPPRGCLLLAKDKGETAGCVGLRPLSNATCEMKRLFVRAGYRGAGLGRRLAKAAIERARAMGYRRVVLDTLPNMLEARALYRSLGFNPCAPYYDNSCLGSDCFELELGPTTAGQ
;
A
#
# COMPACT_ATOMS: atom_id res chain seq x y z
N MET A 1 17.74 -23.84 25.14
CA MET A 1 17.50 -22.39 25.33
C MET A 1 18.16 -21.65 24.17
N ASN A 2 17.47 -21.45 23.07
CA ASN A 2 17.94 -20.59 21.97
C ASN A 2 16.96 -19.41 21.85
N SER A 3 17.38 -18.30 22.42
CA SER A 3 16.71 -17.00 22.26
C SER A 3 17.07 -16.46 20.88
N THR A 4 16.16 -16.55 19.94
CA THR A 4 16.30 -15.86 18.65
C THR A 4 15.87 -14.42 18.86
N ALA A 5 16.81 -13.56 19.22
CA ALA A 5 16.62 -12.12 19.18
C ALA A 5 16.36 -11.71 17.73
N GLY A 6 15.12 -11.38 17.40
CA GLY A 6 14.75 -10.75 16.14
C GLY A 6 15.33 -9.34 16.09
N GLY A 7 16.57 -9.22 15.63
CA GLY A 7 17.22 -7.94 15.41
C GLY A 7 16.43 -7.13 14.38
N LEU A 8 16.08 -5.89 14.73
CA LEU A 8 15.45 -4.93 13.82
C LEU A 8 16.38 -4.74 12.61
N LYS A 9 15.93 -5.15 11.41
CA LYS A 9 16.72 -4.94 10.19
C LYS A 9 16.68 -3.46 9.82
N VAL A 10 17.84 -2.84 9.77
CA VAL A 10 17.96 -1.43 9.33
C VAL A 10 17.62 -1.34 7.84
N ALA A 11 16.66 -0.52 7.47
CA ALA A 11 16.12 -0.44 6.10
C ALA A 11 17.03 0.24 5.06
N THR A 12 18.34 0.40 5.33
CA THR A 12 19.28 1.13 4.45
C THR A 12 19.57 0.44 3.12
N GLY A 13 19.32 -0.86 2.98
CA GLY A 13 19.51 -1.64 1.75
C GLY A 13 18.23 -1.95 0.98
N VAL A 14 17.07 -1.53 1.49
CA VAL A 14 15.78 -1.88 0.88
C VAL A 14 15.55 -1.09 -0.40
N GLN A 15 15.33 -1.80 -1.51
CA GLN A 15 14.94 -1.25 -2.81
C GLN A 15 13.42 -1.37 -2.98
N ILE A 16 12.81 -0.35 -3.60
CA ILE A 16 11.40 -0.33 -3.98
C ILE A 16 11.32 -0.36 -5.50
N THR A 17 10.66 -1.38 -6.04
CA THR A 17 10.50 -1.59 -7.48
C THR A 17 9.01 -1.63 -7.85
N THR A 18 8.71 -1.37 -9.13
CA THR A 18 7.34 -1.47 -9.65
C THR A 18 7.14 -2.87 -10.25
N VAL A 19 6.03 -3.50 -9.91
CA VAL A 19 5.58 -4.77 -10.48
C VAL A 19 4.59 -4.45 -11.61
N THR A 20 4.95 -4.78 -12.85
CA THR A 20 4.19 -4.38 -14.05
C THR A 20 3.50 -5.54 -14.75
N GLU A 21 3.89 -6.77 -14.45
CA GLU A 21 3.41 -7.98 -15.09
C GLU A 21 3.36 -9.17 -14.12
N ALA A 22 2.68 -10.23 -14.53
CA ALA A 22 2.68 -11.49 -13.78
C ALA A 22 4.09 -12.10 -13.76
N GLY A 23 4.44 -12.79 -12.67
CA GLY A 23 5.73 -13.43 -12.48
C GLY A 23 6.18 -13.40 -11.03
N ARG A 24 7.45 -13.66 -10.78
CA ARG A 24 8.01 -13.82 -9.42
C ARG A 24 7.69 -12.65 -8.49
N ASP A 25 7.72 -11.42 -9.00
CA ASP A 25 7.46 -10.23 -8.18
C ASP A 25 5.97 -10.08 -7.88
N ALA A 26 5.08 -10.44 -8.80
CA ALA A 26 3.64 -10.52 -8.54
C ALA A 26 3.30 -11.64 -7.57
N ASP A 27 3.98 -12.80 -7.65
CA ASP A 27 3.83 -13.90 -6.70
C ASP A 27 4.29 -13.48 -5.30
N ALA A 28 5.40 -12.75 -5.19
CA ALA A 28 5.88 -12.20 -3.93
C ALA A 28 4.90 -11.20 -3.31
N VAL A 29 4.23 -10.38 -4.13
CA VAL A 29 3.15 -9.49 -3.66
C VAL A 29 1.93 -10.28 -3.22
N ARG A 30 1.57 -11.35 -3.93
CA ARG A 30 0.46 -12.26 -3.53
C ARG A 30 0.68 -12.79 -2.12
N ASP A 31 1.89 -13.27 -1.82
CA ASP A 31 2.25 -13.76 -0.48
C ASP A 31 2.11 -12.65 0.58
N LEU A 32 2.57 -11.42 0.28
CA LEU A 32 2.43 -10.29 1.19
C LEU A 32 0.95 -9.89 1.43
N PHE A 33 0.10 -9.96 0.41
CA PHE A 33 -1.33 -9.68 0.56
C PHE A 33 -2.01 -10.74 1.44
N LEU A 34 -1.64 -12.01 1.30
CA LEU A 34 -2.12 -13.09 2.17
C LEU A 34 -1.66 -12.89 3.62
N GLU A 35 -0.37 -12.63 3.83
CA GLU A 35 0.17 -12.32 5.17
C GLU A 35 -0.55 -11.12 5.82
N TYR A 36 -0.84 -10.09 5.02
CA TYR A 36 -1.58 -8.93 5.48
C TYR A 36 -3.00 -9.30 5.90
N GLY A 37 -3.72 -10.06 5.06
CA GLY A 37 -5.06 -10.56 5.36
C GLY A 37 -5.09 -11.40 6.65
N GLU A 38 -4.16 -12.34 6.80
CA GLU A 38 -3.99 -13.15 8.01
C GLU A 38 -3.77 -12.29 9.25
N SER A 39 -2.92 -11.27 9.16
CA SER A 39 -2.62 -10.36 10.26
C SER A 39 -3.83 -9.57 10.76
N LEU A 40 -4.83 -9.38 9.91
CA LEU A 40 -6.08 -8.68 10.20
C LEU A 40 -7.29 -9.62 10.42
N GLY A 41 -7.06 -10.94 10.38
CA GLY A 41 -8.10 -11.95 10.59
C GLY A 41 -9.09 -12.08 9.43
N PHE A 42 -8.71 -11.73 8.19
CA PHE A 42 -9.55 -11.82 6.97
C PHE A 42 -10.98 -11.29 7.19
N ASN A 43 -11.10 -10.08 7.70
CA ASN A 43 -12.38 -9.42 7.87
C ASN A 43 -13.02 -8.98 6.53
N THR A 44 -14.17 -8.31 6.59
CA THR A 44 -14.90 -7.83 5.40
C THR A 44 -14.10 -6.92 4.46
N CYS A 45 -12.99 -6.33 4.92
CA CYS A 45 -12.07 -5.53 4.09
C CYS A 45 -11.33 -6.36 3.03
N PHE A 46 -11.38 -7.68 3.12
CA PHE A 46 -10.77 -8.63 2.19
C PHE A 46 -11.79 -9.35 1.30
N MET A 47 -13.04 -8.88 1.25
CA MET A 47 -14.00 -9.37 0.25
C MET A 47 -13.44 -9.10 -1.16
N GLY A 48 -13.43 -10.16 -2.00
CA GLY A 48 -12.85 -10.08 -3.35
C GLY A 48 -11.32 -10.22 -3.39
N LEU A 49 -10.67 -10.57 -2.26
CA LEU A 49 -9.22 -10.78 -2.24
C LEU A 49 -8.79 -11.91 -3.18
N ASP A 50 -9.58 -12.98 -3.29
CA ASP A 50 -9.23 -14.11 -4.15
C ASP A 50 -9.13 -13.71 -5.61
N GLU A 51 -10.09 -12.93 -6.13
CA GLU A 51 -10.05 -12.39 -7.49
C GLU A 51 -8.88 -11.42 -7.69
N GLU A 52 -8.62 -10.57 -6.67
CA GLU A 52 -7.50 -9.64 -6.68
C GLU A 52 -6.17 -10.40 -6.77
N LEU A 53 -5.98 -11.47 -5.99
CA LEU A 53 -4.77 -12.28 -5.97
C LEU A 53 -4.52 -13.03 -7.28
N ILE A 54 -5.58 -13.55 -7.90
CA ILE A 54 -5.49 -14.28 -9.17
C ILE A 54 -5.10 -13.34 -10.31
N SER A 55 -5.59 -12.12 -10.29
CA SER A 55 -5.40 -11.15 -11.38
C SER A 55 -4.13 -10.31 -11.28
N LEU A 56 -3.34 -10.41 -10.20
CA LEU A 56 -2.17 -9.55 -10.00
C LEU A 56 -1.25 -9.49 -11.22
N PRO A 57 -0.81 -8.27 -11.63
CA PRO A 57 -1.06 -6.97 -10.98
C PRO A 57 -2.46 -6.38 -11.20
N GLY A 58 -3.31 -6.91 -12.10
CA GLY A 58 -4.73 -6.56 -12.28
C GLY A 58 -4.98 -5.05 -12.31
N ASP A 59 -5.83 -4.56 -11.42
CA ASP A 59 -6.16 -3.13 -11.28
C ASP A 59 -4.97 -2.25 -10.87
N TYR A 60 -3.90 -2.87 -10.36
CA TYR A 60 -2.65 -2.18 -10.03
C TYR A 60 -1.68 -2.10 -11.21
N ALA A 61 -2.05 -2.61 -12.39
CA ALA A 61 -1.19 -2.56 -13.58
C ALA A 61 -1.12 -1.14 -14.17
N PRO A 62 0.04 -0.78 -14.78
CA PRO A 62 0.13 0.44 -15.58
C PRO A 62 -0.88 0.41 -16.75
N PRO A 63 -1.28 1.58 -17.31
CA PRO A 63 -0.74 2.92 -17.01
C PRO A 63 -1.44 3.63 -15.84
N ARG A 64 -2.54 3.10 -15.34
CA ARG A 64 -3.38 3.76 -14.35
C ARG A 64 -3.24 3.24 -12.93
N GLY A 65 -2.72 2.04 -12.77
CA GLY A 65 -2.37 1.42 -11.51
C GLY A 65 -0.88 1.47 -11.23
N CYS A 66 -0.51 1.16 -9.99
CA CYS A 66 0.87 0.99 -9.58
C CYS A 66 0.95 -0.04 -8.46
N LEU A 67 1.82 -1.01 -8.59
CA LEU A 67 2.11 -2.00 -7.57
C LEU A 67 3.58 -1.91 -7.21
N LEU A 68 3.88 -1.55 -5.96
CA LEU A 68 5.25 -1.40 -5.46
C LEU A 68 5.61 -2.55 -4.55
N LEU A 69 6.79 -3.10 -4.75
CA LEU A 69 7.39 -4.17 -3.97
C LEU A 69 8.72 -3.68 -3.38
N ALA A 70 8.86 -3.81 -2.06
CA ALA A 70 10.10 -3.52 -1.35
C ALA A 70 10.86 -4.83 -1.08
N LYS A 71 12.15 -4.85 -1.44
CA LYS A 71 13.07 -5.98 -1.22
C LYS A 71 14.34 -5.52 -0.53
N ASP A 72 14.85 -6.35 0.38
CA ASP A 72 16.16 -6.22 1.00
C ASP A 72 17.01 -7.44 0.61
N LYS A 73 18.05 -7.24 -0.21
CA LYS A 73 18.93 -8.31 -0.68
C LYS A 73 18.18 -9.51 -1.29
N GLY A 74 17.08 -9.22 -2.00
CA GLY A 74 16.23 -10.24 -2.62
C GLY A 74 15.10 -10.76 -1.75
N GLU A 75 15.10 -10.53 -0.45
CA GLU A 75 13.98 -10.87 0.46
C GLU A 75 12.87 -9.83 0.39
N THR A 76 11.63 -10.27 0.32
CA THR A 76 10.48 -9.37 0.33
C THR A 76 10.28 -8.73 1.70
N ALA A 77 10.13 -7.42 1.74
CA ALA A 77 10.02 -6.64 2.96
C ALA A 77 8.65 -5.97 3.14
N GLY A 78 7.98 -5.64 2.04
CA GLY A 78 6.67 -4.98 2.08
C GLY A 78 6.17 -4.60 0.69
N CYS A 79 4.96 -4.07 0.63
CA CYS A 79 4.30 -3.67 -0.61
C CYS A 79 3.31 -2.54 -0.39
N VAL A 80 2.85 -1.94 -1.50
CA VAL A 80 1.69 -1.04 -1.56
C VAL A 80 1.16 -1.00 -2.98
N GLY A 81 -0.15 -0.92 -3.12
CA GLY A 81 -0.83 -0.78 -4.41
C GLY A 81 -1.57 0.55 -4.56
N LEU A 82 -1.67 1.01 -5.79
CA LEU A 82 -2.58 2.08 -6.23
C LEU A 82 -3.47 1.55 -7.33
N ARG A 83 -4.78 1.71 -7.20
CA ARG A 83 -5.74 1.38 -8.25
C ARG A 83 -6.61 2.58 -8.61
N PRO A 84 -7.05 2.70 -9.88
CA PRO A 84 -7.92 3.79 -10.29
C PRO A 84 -9.31 3.65 -9.65
N LEU A 85 -9.90 4.76 -9.19
CA LEU A 85 -11.33 4.86 -8.87
C LEU A 85 -12.06 5.74 -9.89
N SER A 86 -11.39 6.78 -10.39
CA SER A 86 -11.90 7.67 -11.43
C SER A 86 -10.72 8.23 -12.24
N ASN A 87 -10.99 9.15 -13.15
CA ASN A 87 -9.94 9.83 -13.90
C ASN A 87 -9.04 10.71 -13.01
N ALA A 88 -9.57 11.21 -11.90
CA ALA A 88 -8.86 12.14 -11.02
C ALA A 88 -8.46 11.52 -9.67
N THR A 89 -9.00 10.36 -9.31
CA THR A 89 -8.82 9.75 -7.98
C THR A 89 -8.32 8.32 -8.09
N CYS A 90 -7.28 8.00 -7.32
CA CYS A 90 -6.85 6.62 -7.10
C CYS A 90 -6.96 6.24 -5.63
N GLU A 91 -7.00 4.95 -5.35
CA GLU A 91 -7.03 4.39 -4.02
C GLU A 91 -5.70 3.73 -3.69
N MET A 92 -5.14 4.07 -2.55
CA MET A 92 -3.98 3.37 -1.97
C MET A 92 -4.48 2.18 -1.14
N LYS A 93 -4.03 0.98 -1.51
CA LYS A 93 -4.41 -0.28 -0.85
C LYS A 93 -3.20 -1.11 -0.47
N ARG A 94 -3.41 -1.99 0.49
CA ARG A 94 -2.47 -3.07 0.80
C ARG A 94 -1.07 -2.57 1.19
N LEU A 95 -0.99 -1.40 1.85
CA LEU A 95 0.27 -0.99 2.47
C LEU A 95 0.59 -1.95 3.62
N PHE A 96 1.59 -2.78 3.39
CA PHE A 96 2.02 -3.79 4.35
C PHE A 96 3.54 -3.86 4.44
N VAL A 97 4.04 -4.00 5.65
CA VAL A 97 5.47 -4.19 5.95
C VAL A 97 5.60 -5.38 6.89
N ARG A 98 6.42 -6.35 6.51
CA ARG A 98 6.73 -7.52 7.36
C ARG A 98 7.33 -7.08 8.68
N ALA A 99 7.03 -7.82 9.76
CA ALA A 99 7.39 -7.48 11.14
C ALA A 99 8.88 -7.14 11.31
N GLY A 100 9.78 -7.91 10.68
CA GLY A 100 11.22 -7.69 10.76
C GLY A 100 11.74 -6.37 10.14
N TYR A 101 10.90 -5.68 9.37
CA TYR A 101 11.23 -4.40 8.69
C TYR A 101 10.44 -3.21 9.23
N ARG A 102 9.59 -3.42 10.25
CA ARG A 102 8.82 -2.35 10.90
C ARG A 102 9.73 -1.49 11.78
N GLY A 103 9.30 -0.27 12.06
CA GLY A 103 10.05 0.66 12.93
C GLY A 103 11.24 1.36 12.26
N ALA A 104 11.63 0.95 11.05
CA ALA A 104 12.74 1.54 10.28
C ALA A 104 12.27 2.49 9.15
N GLY A 105 11.01 2.93 9.16
CA GLY A 105 10.46 3.90 8.22
C GLY A 105 10.09 3.36 6.86
N LEU A 106 10.10 2.03 6.64
CA LEU A 106 9.78 1.44 5.33
C LEU A 106 8.34 1.70 4.90
N GLY A 107 7.37 1.64 5.80
CA GLY A 107 5.97 1.97 5.50
C GLY A 107 5.81 3.40 4.98
N ARG A 108 6.51 4.36 5.59
CA ARG A 108 6.56 5.75 5.12
C ARG A 108 7.19 5.89 3.73
N ARG A 109 8.28 5.17 3.47
CA ARG A 109 8.94 5.16 2.16
C ARG A 109 8.03 4.61 1.07
N LEU A 110 7.33 3.50 1.34
CA LEU A 110 6.35 2.90 0.42
C LEU A 110 5.18 3.85 0.15
N ALA A 111 4.58 4.43 1.19
CA ALA A 111 3.48 5.38 1.04
C ALA A 111 3.90 6.63 0.25
N LYS A 112 5.07 7.21 0.53
CA LYS A 112 5.60 8.34 -0.23
C LYS A 112 5.84 7.97 -1.70
N ALA A 113 6.44 6.82 -1.97
CA ALA A 113 6.66 6.34 -3.33
C ALA A 113 5.32 6.17 -4.08
N ALA A 114 4.29 5.63 -3.45
CA ALA A 114 2.96 5.52 -4.03
C ALA A 114 2.35 6.90 -4.32
N ILE A 115 2.44 7.86 -3.40
CA ILE A 115 1.95 9.24 -3.61
C ILE A 115 2.65 9.89 -4.81
N GLU A 116 3.97 9.75 -4.93
CA GLU A 116 4.71 10.28 -6.08
C GLU A 116 4.31 9.60 -7.40
N ARG A 117 4.03 8.30 -7.39
CA ARG A 117 3.48 7.60 -8.55
C ARG A 117 2.08 8.10 -8.92
N ALA A 118 1.22 8.33 -7.93
CA ALA A 118 -0.10 8.92 -8.17
C ALA A 118 -0.01 10.29 -8.85
N ARG A 119 0.91 11.16 -8.39
CA ARG A 119 1.18 12.46 -9.04
C ARG A 119 1.66 12.29 -10.47
N ALA A 120 2.64 11.42 -10.70
CA ALA A 120 3.19 11.17 -12.03
C ALA A 120 2.15 10.61 -13.02
N MET A 121 1.17 9.84 -12.53
CA MET A 121 0.04 9.34 -13.31
C MET A 121 -1.06 10.38 -13.54
N GLY A 122 -0.94 11.59 -12.99
CA GLY A 122 -1.89 12.69 -13.19
C GLY A 122 -3.11 12.65 -12.27
N TYR A 123 -3.09 11.83 -11.21
CA TYR A 123 -4.16 11.86 -10.21
C TYR A 123 -4.11 13.16 -9.40
N ARG A 124 -5.29 13.64 -9.04
CA ARG A 124 -5.46 14.85 -8.23
C ARG A 124 -5.76 14.52 -6.77
N ARG A 125 -6.19 13.29 -6.50
CA ARG A 125 -6.57 12.83 -5.18
C ARG A 125 -6.19 11.36 -4.97
N VAL A 126 -5.65 11.06 -3.80
CA VAL A 126 -5.47 9.70 -3.29
C VAL A 126 -6.41 9.49 -2.12
N VAL A 127 -7.15 8.41 -2.12
CA VAL A 127 -7.98 7.99 -0.98
C VAL A 127 -7.50 6.66 -0.45
N LEU A 128 -7.85 6.37 0.79
CA LEU A 128 -7.60 5.07 1.43
C LEU A 128 -8.62 4.84 2.55
N ASP A 129 -8.79 3.59 2.93
CA ASP A 129 -9.49 3.20 4.14
C ASP A 129 -8.57 2.40 5.07
N THR A 130 -8.83 2.45 6.36
CA THR A 130 -8.07 1.75 7.39
C THR A 130 -8.95 1.42 8.57
N LEU A 131 -8.63 0.33 9.27
CA LEU A 131 -9.39 -0.06 10.47
C LEU A 131 -9.08 0.89 11.64
N PRO A 132 -10.06 1.16 12.53
CA PRO A 132 -9.90 2.07 13.67
C PRO A 132 -8.76 1.67 14.62
N ASN A 133 -8.47 0.38 14.74
CA ASN A 133 -7.42 -0.17 15.61
C ASN A 133 -6.02 -0.12 14.98
N MET A 134 -5.88 0.27 13.71
CA MET A 134 -4.60 0.44 13.03
C MET A 134 -3.97 1.80 13.36
N LEU A 135 -3.63 2.03 14.61
CA LEU A 135 -3.21 3.35 15.12
C LEU A 135 -1.93 3.86 14.45
N GLU A 136 -0.95 2.98 14.19
CA GLU A 136 0.32 3.34 13.54
C GLU A 136 0.10 3.77 12.08
N ALA A 137 -0.74 3.04 11.34
CA ALA A 137 -1.10 3.39 9.96
C ALA A 137 -1.82 4.74 9.90
N ARG A 138 -2.78 4.98 10.79
CA ARG A 138 -3.51 6.25 10.88
C ARG A 138 -2.57 7.42 11.21
N ALA A 139 -1.64 7.23 12.14
CA ALA A 139 -0.63 8.24 12.46
C ALA A 139 0.29 8.52 11.26
N LEU A 140 0.70 7.48 10.53
CA LEU A 140 1.48 7.61 9.31
C LEU A 140 0.73 8.44 8.26
N TYR A 141 -0.52 8.11 7.96
CA TYR A 141 -1.30 8.82 6.94
C TYR A 141 -1.51 10.30 7.30
N ARG A 142 -1.87 10.61 8.55
CA ARG A 142 -1.96 12.00 9.02
C ARG A 142 -0.64 12.75 8.86
N SER A 143 0.48 12.13 9.19
CA SER A 143 1.80 12.72 9.06
C SER A 143 2.24 12.95 7.60
N LEU A 144 1.58 12.29 6.63
CA LEU A 144 1.75 12.48 5.20
C LEU A 144 0.77 13.50 4.60
N GLY A 145 -0.10 14.08 5.42
CA GLY A 145 -1.05 15.11 5.01
C GLY A 145 -2.44 14.58 4.64
N PHE A 146 -2.72 13.30 4.87
CA PHE A 146 -4.07 12.77 4.69
C PHE A 146 -5.01 13.31 5.76
N ASN A 147 -6.22 13.69 5.34
CA ASN A 147 -7.30 14.15 6.20
C ASN A 147 -8.45 13.13 6.19
N PRO A 148 -9.22 13.01 7.29
CA PRO A 148 -10.42 12.21 7.28
C PRO A 148 -11.40 12.68 6.19
N CYS A 149 -12.06 11.72 5.53
CA CYS A 149 -13.10 12.01 4.54
C CYS A 149 -14.30 11.09 4.71
N ALA A 150 -15.39 11.40 4.02
CA ALA A 150 -16.55 10.52 3.94
C ALA A 150 -16.20 9.21 3.21
N PRO A 151 -16.90 8.10 3.49
CA PRO A 151 -16.77 6.87 2.71
C PRO A 151 -16.95 7.15 1.21
N TYR A 152 -16.05 6.62 0.39
CA TYR A 152 -16.03 6.89 -1.05
C TYR A 152 -16.57 5.72 -1.90
N TYR A 153 -17.08 4.68 -1.25
CA TYR A 153 -17.77 3.54 -1.87
C TYR A 153 -18.80 2.93 -0.91
N ASP A 154 -19.82 2.26 -1.47
CA ASP A 154 -20.99 1.77 -0.72
C ASP A 154 -20.68 0.58 0.22
N ASN A 155 -19.60 -0.14 -0.03
CA ASN A 155 -19.15 -1.28 0.77
C ASN A 155 -17.89 -0.95 1.57
N SER A 156 -17.84 0.24 2.17
CA SER A 156 -16.81 0.50 3.19
C SER A 156 -16.83 -0.63 4.22
N CYS A 157 -15.68 -1.20 4.51
CA CYS A 157 -15.56 -2.14 5.63
C CYS A 157 -16.27 -1.55 6.83
N LEU A 158 -17.21 -2.29 7.40
CA LEU A 158 -17.98 -1.84 8.56
C LEU A 158 -17.02 -1.34 9.63
N GLY A 159 -17.07 -0.02 9.91
CA GLY A 159 -16.22 0.64 10.90
C GLY A 159 -14.83 1.05 10.41
N SER A 160 -14.53 1.00 9.11
CA SER A 160 -13.27 1.61 8.61
C SER A 160 -13.35 3.14 8.58
N ASP A 161 -12.22 3.78 8.84
CA ASP A 161 -12.04 5.21 8.65
C ASP A 161 -11.47 5.48 7.25
N CYS A 162 -12.05 6.45 6.56
CA CYS A 162 -11.58 6.89 5.26
C CYS A 162 -10.74 8.15 5.36
N PHE A 163 -9.71 8.22 4.54
CA PHE A 163 -8.79 9.36 4.46
C PHE A 163 -8.54 9.75 3.02
N GLU A 164 -8.27 11.03 2.79
CA GLU A 164 -7.92 11.57 1.48
C GLU A 164 -6.73 12.50 1.54
N LEU A 165 -5.98 12.54 0.44
CA LEU A 165 -4.89 13.47 0.19
C LEU A 165 -5.10 14.15 -1.16
N GLU A 166 -5.24 15.47 -1.14
CA GLU A 166 -5.22 16.29 -2.35
C GLU A 166 -3.77 16.45 -2.84
N LEU A 167 -3.53 16.11 -4.11
CA LEU A 167 -2.18 16.14 -4.68
C LEU A 167 -1.77 17.50 -5.25
N GLY A 168 -2.74 18.42 -5.38
CA GLY A 168 -2.52 19.68 -6.07
C GLY A 168 -2.41 19.53 -7.60
N PRO A 169 -2.36 20.63 -8.35
CA PRO A 169 -2.08 20.56 -9.78
C PRO A 169 -0.66 20.04 -10.01
N THR A 170 -0.51 19.11 -10.95
CA THR A 170 0.81 18.70 -11.43
C THR A 170 1.49 19.95 -12.01
N THR A 171 2.55 20.45 -11.37
CA THR A 171 3.43 21.41 -12.02
C THR A 171 4.11 20.64 -13.16
N ALA A 172 3.56 20.77 -14.37
CA ALA A 172 4.26 20.37 -15.57
C ALA A 172 5.55 21.21 -15.59
N GLY A 173 6.69 20.54 -15.44
CA GLY A 173 7.98 21.21 -15.55
C GLY A 173 8.07 21.93 -16.90
N GLN A 174 8.40 23.20 -16.84
CA GLN A 174 8.88 23.96 -18.00
C GLN A 174 10.21 23.43 -18.45
#